data_559497b48818f54497eb9d3fdf08fa59
#
_entry.id   559497b48818f54497eb9d3fdf08fa59
#
_cell.length_a   1.000
_cell.length_b   1.000
_cell.length_c   1.000
_cell.angle_alpha   90.00
_cell.angle_beta   90.00
_cell.angle_gamma   90.00
#
_symmetry.space_group_name_H-M   'P 1'
#
loop_
_entity.id
_entity.type
_entity.pdbx_description
1 polymer ?
#
loop_
_entity_poly.entity_id
_entity_poly.type
_entity_poly.pdbx_seq_one_letter_code
_entity_poly.pdbx_strand_id
1 'polypeptide(L)'
;VSKGNKGLFVTVDGEPLGWPNRNLRVMLDDERDVEYTGVVETPEQPEETDAEAMDRIAGRFKILDDMSDAVANGVVRGLIVSGPPGVGKSFGVEKVLDEYDAMSKLSGEGTRTEIVKGSMTPIGLFQTLYHNSSAGNILVFDDCDSVLFDEICLNMLKAVLDSGKKRTISWKSESVALRREGIPDRFEFQGSAIFISNVSFESVKSKKIRDHLEALMSRCHYIDLEMDKVTDKFLRIEQIVGDGMLDEYKFGDEGNKEIVDFMLEKSARLREISLRMVLKCADLRKMSPDTWKELAESTCMKRA
;
A
#
# COMPACT_ATOMS: atom_id res chain seq x y z
N VAL A 1 20.82 32.73 9.02
CA VAL A 1 20.11 33.39 10.12
C VAL A 1 18.85 34.04 9.57
N SER A 2 17.73 33.89 10.27
CA SER A 2 16.44 34.46 9.86
C SER A 2 15.90 35.38 10.97
N LYS A 3 15.12 36.39 10.59
CA LYS A 3 14.50 37.34 11.55
C LYS A 3 13.00 37.00 11.67
N GLY A 4 12.55 36.68 12.85
CA GLY A 4 11.14 36.45 13.17
C GLY A 4 10.57 37.48 14.13
N ASN A 5 9.28 37.35 14.48
CA ASN A 5 8.59 38.27 15.41
C ASN A 5 9.18 38.30 16.83
N LYS A 6 9.99 37.31 17.20
CA LYS A 6 10.59 37.17 18.54
C LYS A 6 12.12 37.43 18.55
N GLY A 7 12.73 37.76 17.44
CA GLY A 7 14.17 37.98 17.33
C GLY A 7 14.84 37.19 16.19
N LEU A 8 16.15 37.12 16.25
CA LEU A 8 16.97 36.35 15.29
C LEU A 8 16.93 34.87 15.66
N PHE A 9 16.94 34.01 14.66
CA PHE A 9 17.03 32.55 14.86
C PHE A 9 17.74 31.84 13.72
N VAL A 10 18.30 30.70 14.00
CA VAL A 10 18.80 29.74 13.01
C VAL A 10 17.97 28.46 13.07
N THR A 11 17.68 27.88 11.92
CA THR A 11 17.04 26.56 11.85
C THR A 11 18.14 25.54 11.65
N VAL A 12 18.26 24.60 12.59
CA VAL A 12 19.24 23.51 12.55
C VAL A 12 18.55 22.17 12.43
N ASP A 13 19.22 21.20 11.81
CA ASP A 13 18.76 19.81 11.82
C ASP A 13 19.03 19.21 13.17
N GLY A 14 17.98 18.73 13.84
CA GLY A 14 18.07 18.10 15.15
C GLY A 14 18.38 16.62 15.15
N GLU A 15 18.32 15.97 13.98
CA GLU A 15 18.52 14.53 13.84
C GLU A 15 19.91 14.06 14.34
N PRO A 16 21.03 14.77 14.04
CA PRO A 16 22.34 14.41 14.59
C PRO A 16 22.47 14.55 16.11
N LEU A 17 21.51 15.28 16.74
CA LEU A 17 21.48 15.49 18.18
C LEU A 17 20.50 14.55 18.90
N GLY A 18 19.86 13.62 18.16
CA GLY A 18 18.89 12.67 18.72
C GLY A 18 17.55 13.30 19.09
N TRP A 19 17.18 14.45 18.50
CA TRP A 19 15.91 15.14 18.77
C TRP A 19 14.81 14.64 17.83
N PRO A 20 13.58 14.45 18.31
CA PRO A 20 12.48 13.87 17.50
C PRO A 20 11.98 14.82 16.40
N ASN A 21 12.28 16.11 16.46
CA ASN A 21 11.93 17.09 15.43
C ASN A 21 13.15 17.44 14.60
N ARG A 22 13.06 17.19 13.31
CA ARG A 22 14.12 17.38 12.33
C ARG A 22 14.59 18.85 12.23
N ASN A 23 13.70 19.82 12.38
CA ASN A 23 14.01 21.24 12.26
C ASN A 23 13.82 21.95 13.61
N LEU A 24 14.94 22.28 14.26
CA LEU A 24 14.97 23.05 15.50
C LEU A 24 15.25 24.52 15.21
N ARG A 25 14.50 25.41 15.87
CA ARG A 25 14.79 26.85 15.82
C ARG A 25 15.54 27.25 17.10
N VAL A 26 16.80 27.64 16.91
CA VAL A 26 17.65 28.15 17.99
C VAL A 26 17.60 29.67 17.93
N MET A 27 17.18 30.32 19.01
CA MET A 27 17.17 31.78 19.11
C MET A 27 18.59 32.27 19.30
N LEU A 28 18.91 33.41 18.66
CA LEU A 28 20.21 34.07 18.72
C LEU A 28 20.03 35.45 19.32
N ASP A 29 20.99 35.86 20.09
CA ASP A 29 21.05 37.24 20.58
C ASP A 29 21.66 38.20 19.54
N ASP A 30 22.65 37.71 18.77
CA ASP A 30 23.33 38.45 17.69
C ASP A 30 23.61 37.51 16.50
N GLU A 31 23.73 38.06 15.27
CA GLU A 31 24.12 37.26 14.09
C GLU A 31 25.53 36.69 14.21
N ARG A 32 26.37 37.27 15.03
CA ARG A 32 27.74 36.79 15.31
C ARG A 32 27.78 35.54 16.22
N ASP A 33 26.68 35.16 16.81
CA ASP A 33 26.58 33.93 17.61
C ASP A 33 26.63 32.67 16.75
N VAL A 34 26.63 32.81 15.40
CA VAL A 34 26.74 31.70 14.47
C VAL A 34 28.09 31.72 13.78
N GLU A 35 28.91 30.72 14.06
CA GLU A 35 30.15 30.48 13.36
C GLU A 35 29.92 29.45 12.24
N TYR A 36 30.20 29.82 11.01
CA TYR A 36 30.11 28.94 9.85
C TYR A 36 31.41 28.13 9.74
N THR A 37 31.45 26.94 10.27
CA THR A 37 32.66 26.09 10.31
C THR A 37 32.90 25.27 9.03
N GLY A 38 32.17 25.54 7.94
CA GLY A 38 32.25 24.83 6.66
C GLY A 38 31.14 23.79 6.51
N VAL A 39 31.16 23.10 5.38
CA VAL A 39 30.21 22.03 5.08
C VAL A 39 30.49 20.89 6.08
N VAL A 40 29.52 20.57 6.92
CA VAL A 40 29.53 19.29 7.62
C VAL A 40 29.39 18.23 6.53
N GLU A 41 30.46 17.57 6.17
CA GLU A 41 30.39 16.36 5.40
C GLU A 41 29.59 15.37 6.26
N THR A 42 28.30 15.26 5.98
CA THR A 42 27.52 14.12 6.43
C THR A 42 28.29 12.90 5.91
N PRO A 43 28.69 11.96 6.77
CA PRO A 43 29.34 10.76 6.27
C PRO A 43 28.42 10.19 5.19
N GLU A 44 28.92 10.12 3.95
CA GLU A 44 28.22 9.45 2.86
C GLU A 44 27.96 8.04 3.37
N GLN A 45 26.70 7.74 3.65
CA GLN A 45 26.29 6.36 3.84
C GLN A 45 26.67 5.66 2.53
N PRO A 46 27.37 4.53 2.58
CA PRO A 46 27.72 3.81 1.37
C PRO A 46 26.46 3.64 0.53
N GLU A 47 26.48 4.09 -0.71
CA GLU A 47 25.34 3.94 -1.61
C GLU A 47 25.01 2.46 -1.72
N GLU A 48 23.77 2.11 -1.40
CA GLU A 48 23.23 0.75 -1.53
C GLU A 48 23.42 0.29 -2.98
N THR A 49 24.01 -0.87 -3.17
CA THR A 49 24.15 -1.47 -4.50
C THR A 49 22.79 -1.97 -5.02
N ASP A 50 22.63 -2.08 -6.34
CA ASP A 50 21.40 -2.63 -6.94
C ASP A 50 21.06 -4.03 -6.42
N ALA A 51 22.06 -4.86 -6.14
CA ALA A 51 21.87 -6.20 -5.56
C ALA A 51 21.31 -6.12 -4.13
N GLU A 52 21.84 -5.26 -3.28
CA GLU A 52 21.33 -5.03 -1.92
C GLU A 52 19.93 -4.45 -1.94
N ALA A 53 19.66 -3.52 -2.86
CA ALA A 53 18.31 -2.95 -3.07
C ALA A 53 17.31 -4.02 -3.54
N MET A 54 17.70 -4.90 -4.46
CA MET A 54 16.90 -6.04 -4.91
C MET A 54 16.55 -6.98 -3.75
N ASP A 55 17.52 -7.35 -2.93
CA ASP A 55 17.33 -8.22 -1.77
C ASP A 55 16.41 -7.57 -0.73
N ARG A 56 16.57 -6.27 -0.48
CA ARG A 56 15.71 -5.50 0.41
C ARG A 56 14.26 -5.46 -0.10
N ILE A 57 14.06 -5.22 -1.39
CA ILE A 57 12.74 -5.19 -2.01
C ILE A 57 12.10 -6.58 -1.96
N ALA A 58 12.83 -7.63 -2.37
CA ALA A 58 12.35 -9.01 -2.31
C ALA A 58 11.97 -9.41 -0.88
N GLY A 59 12.77 -9.04 0.12
CA GLY A 59 12.50 -9.29 1.52
C GLY A 59 11.19 -8.64 2.00
N ARG A 60 10.89 -7.41 1.57
CA ARG A 60 9.62 -6.74 1.92
C ARG A 60 8.39 -7.44 1.32
N PHE A 61 8.48 -7.90 0.07
CA PHE A 61 7.39 -8.64 -0.57
C PHE A 61 7.23 -10.04 0.02
N LYS A 62 8.34 -10.69 0.41
CA LYS A 62 8.25 -11.94 1.16
C LYS A 62 7.52 -11.76 2.50
N ILE A 63 7.78 -10.68 3.22
CA ILE A 63 7.02 -10.35 4.44
C ILE A 63 5.54 -10.16 4.13
N LEU A 64 5.18 -9.52 3.00
CA LEU A 64 3.80 -9.41 2.56
C LEU A 64 3.15 -10.78 2.35
N ASP A 65 3.83 -11.70 1.66
CA ASP A 65 3.35 -13.06 1.41
C ASP A 65 3.18 -13.82 2.74
N ASP A 66 4.20 -13.81 3.61
CA ASP A 66 4.18 -14.47 4.93
C ASP A 66 3.05 -13.93 5.82
N MET A 67 2.80 -12.61 5.80
CA MET A 67 1.73 -11.99 6.59
C MET A 67 0.35 -12.25 6.00
N SER A 68 0.22 -12.32 4.67
CA SER A 68 -1.02 -12.72 4.01
C SER A 68 -1.39 -14.16 4.33
N ASP A 69 -0.40 -15.06 4.35
CA ASP A 69 -0.56 -16.46 4.80
C ASP A 69 -0.97 -16.52 6.27
N ALA A 70 -0.36 -15.72 7.14
CA ALA A 70 -0.74 -15.65 8.55
C ALA A 70 -2.20 -15.18 8.75
N VAL A 71 -2.71 -14.30 7.87
CA VAL A 71 -4.13 -13.90 7.85
C VAL A 71 -5.00 -15.07 7.38
N ALA A 72 -4.59 -15.76 6.31
CA ALA A 72 -5.30 -16.89 5.75
C ALA A 72 -5.45 -18.04 6.78
N ASN A 73 -4.41 -18.29 7.54
CA ASN A 73 -4.40 -19.30 8.60
C ASN A 73 -5.04 -18.83 9.93
N GLY A 74 -5.62 -17.63 9.99
CA GLY A 74 -6.33 -17.09 11.14
C GLY A 74 -5.43 -16.69 12.33
N VAL A 75 -4.11 -16.66 12.13
CA VAL A 75 -3.12 -16.22 13.14
C VAL A 75 -3.18 -14.70 13.30
N VAL A 76 -3.35 -13.98 12.19
CA VAL A 76 -3.47 -12.53 12.12
C VAL A 76 -4.89 -12.13 11.75
N ARG A 77 -5.50 -11.24 12.53
CA ARG A 77 -6.89 -10.78 12.34
C ARG A 77 -7.03 -9.63 11.36
N GLY A 78 -6.00 -8.81 11.26
CA GLY A 78 -6.00 -7.61 10.44
C GLY A 78 -4.63 -7.27 9.91
N LEU A 79 -4.56 -6.98 8.61
CA LEU A 79 -3.35 -6.55 7.91
C LEU A 79 -3.66 -5.29 7.11
N ILE A 80 -2.82 -4.29 7.20
CA ILE A 80 -2.84 -3.11 6.35
C ILE A 80 -1.58 -3.11 5.51
N VAL A 81 -1.76 -3.01 4.19
CA VAL A 81 -0.68 -2.93 3.20
C VAL A 81 -0.75 -1.59 2.51
N SER A 82 0.20 -0.72 2.79
CA SER A 82 0.37 0.59 2.17
C SER A 82 1.53 0.61 1.20
N GLY A 83 1.53 1.54 0.27
CA GLY A 83 2.64 1.77 -0.67
C GLY A 83 2.18 2.35 -1.99
N PRO A 84 3.10 2.76 -2.87
CA PRO A 84 2.75 3.39 -4.13
C PRO A 84 1.94 2.48 -5.06
N PRO A 85 1.14 3.05 -5.97
CA PRO A 85 0.33 2.27 -6.91
C PRO A 85 1.21 1.50 -7.90
N GLY A 86 0.75 0.30 -8.30
CA GLY A 86 1.35 -0.47 -9.38
C GLY A 86 2.67 -1.17 -9.04
N VAL A 87 2.99 -1.38 -7.75
CA VAL A 87 4.17 -2.13 -7.29
C VAL A 87 3.92 -3.62 -7.06
N GLY A 88 2.67 -4.08 -7.18
CA GLY A 88 2.30 -5.50 -7.02
C GLY A 88 1.67 -5.87 -5.69
N LYS A 89 1.19 -4.90 -4.87
CA LYS A 89 0.51 -5.17 -3.59
C LYS A 89 -0.63 -6.17 -3.72
N SER A 90 -1.63 -5.81 -4.54
CA SER A 90 -2.83 -6.64 -4.74
C SER A 90 -2.47 -8.01 -5.31
N PHE A 91 -1.54 -8.05 -6.27
CA PHE A 91 -1.08 -9.29 -6.86
C PHE A 91 -0.46 -10.25 -5.83
N GLY A 92 0.42 -9.76 -4.95
CA GLY A 92 1.03 -10.59 -3.90
C GLY A 92 -0.01 -11.16 -2.94
N VAL A 93 -0.94 -10.32 -2.46
CA VAL A 93 -2.02 -10.74 -1.57
C VAL A 93 -2.95 -11.75 -2.28
N GLU A 94 -3.42 -11.43 -3.50
CA GLU A 94 -4.33 -12.29 -4.26
C GLU A 94 -3.71 -13.67 -4.51
N LYS A 95 -2.43 -13.74 -4.88
CA LYS A 95 -1.72 -15.01 -5.10
C LYS A 95 -1.79 -15.94 -3.89
N VAL A 96 -1.50 -15.44 -2.70
CA VAL A 96 -1.54 -16.23 -1.46
C VAL A 96 -2.97 -16.68 -1.15
N LEU A 97 -3.94 -15.78 -1.33
CA LEU A 97 -5.35 -16.07 -1.05
C LEU A 97 -5.97 -17.04 -2.07
N ASP A 98 -5.55 -17.00 -3.33
CA ASP A 98 -5.97 -17.97 -4.35
C ASP A 98 -5.49 -19.40 -4.00
N GLU A 99 -4.27 -19.54 -3.48
CA GLU A 99 -3.76 -20.82 -2.99
C GLU A 99 -4.57 -21.32 -1.78
N TYR A 100 -4.89 -20.42 -0.83
CA TYR A 100 -5.75 -20.71 0.31
C TYR A 100 -7.16 -21.17 -0.13
N ASP A 101 -7.79 -20.44 -1.04
CA ASP A 101 -9.12 -20.78 -1.56
C ASP A 101 -9.11 -22.09 -2.37
N ALA A 102 -8.03 -22.39 -3.10
CA ALA A 102 -7.88 -23.65 -3.79
C ALA A 102 -7.87 -24.83 -2.80
N MET A 103 -7.13 -24.70 -1.70
CA MET A 103 -7.11 -25.70 -0.62
C MET A 103 -8.47 -25.82 0.07
N SER A 104 -9.14 -24.72 0.35
CA SER A 104 -10.48 -24.69 0.96
C SER A 104 -11.52 -25.36 0.08
N LYS A 105 -11.48 -25.13 -1.24
CA LYS A 105 -12.36 -25.82 -2.21
C LYS A 105 -12.11 -27.31 -2.26
N LEU A 106 -10.84 -27.75 -2.22
CA LEU A 106 -10.49 -29.17 -2.15
C LEU A 106 -11.01 -29.86 -0.88
N SER A 107 -11.07 -29.11 0.23
CA SER A 107 -11.63 -29.59 1.51
C SER A 107 -13.17 -29.54 1.54
N GLY A 108 -13.84 -29.06 0.49
CA GLY A 108 -15.30 -28.96 0.40
C GLY A 108 -15.90 -27.76 1.11
N GLU A 109 -15.07 -26.81 1.56
CA GLU A 109 -15.52 -25.63 2.30
C GLU A 109 -15.88 -24.43 1.40
N GLY A 110 -15.55 -24.49 0.11
CA GLY A 110 -15.83 -23.45 -0.88
C GLY A 110 -14.83 -22.29 -0.83
N THR A 111 -15.20 -21.17 -1.43
CA THR A 111 -14.39 -19.92 -1.42
C THR A 111 -14.55 -19.21 -0.09
N ARG A 112 -13.44 -18.87 0.53
CA ARG A 112 -13.36 -18.22 1.85
C ARG A 112 -12.94 -16.75 1.77
N THR A 113 -12.49 -16.31 0.61
CA THR A 113 -12.04 -14.93 0.39
C THR A 113 -13.07 -14.12 -0.41
N GLU A 114 -13.32 -12.90 0.03
CA GLU A 114 -14.06 -11.89 -0.73
C GLU A 114 -13.19 -10.65 -0.90
N ILE A 115 -12.99 -10.22 -2.16
CA ILE A 115 -12.22 -9.02 -2.50
C ILE A 115 -13.20 -7.92 -2.92
N VAL A 116 -13.20 -6.84 -2.17
CA VAL A 116 -14.00 -5.64 -2.45
C VAL A 116 -13.11 -4.56 -3.05
N LYS A 117 -13.44 -4.13 -4.26
CA LYS A 117 -12.76 -3.03 -4.97
C LYS A 117 -13.73 -1.87 -5.20
N GLY A 118 -13.23 -0.63 -5.07
CA GLY A 118 -14.01 0.57 -5.34
C GLY A 118 -14.56 1.26 -4.08
N SER A 119 -15.86 1.56 -3.99
CA SER A 119 -16.42 2.30 -2.87
C SER A 119 -17.59 1.57 -2.21
N MET A 120 -17.75 1.80 -0.91
CA MET A 120 -18.74 1.14 -0.09
C MET A 120 -19.39 2.14 0.87
N THR A 121 -20.72 2.01 1.06
CA THR A 121 -21.44 2.75 2.09
C THR A 121 -21.32 2.05 3.45
N PRO A 122 -21.59 2.74 4.59
CA PRO A 122 -21.61 2.09 5.90
C PRO A 122 -22.57 0.90 6.00
N ILE A 123 -23.74 0.97 5.36
CA ILE A 123 -24.68 -0.17 5.32
C ILE A 123 -24.09 -1.32 4.50
N GLY A 124 -23.50 -1.02 3.34
CA GLY A 124 -22.83 -2.02 2.52
C GLY A 124 -21.68 -2.70 3.29
N LEU A 125 -20.88 -1.93 4.04
CA LEU A 125 -19.85 -2.50 4.90
C LEU A 125 -20.45 -3.44 5.96
N PHE A 126 -21.53 -3.06 6.63
CA PHE A 126 -22.17 -3.90 7.63
C PHE A 126 -22.69 -5.22 7.03
N GLN A 127 -23.29 -5.19 5.82
CA GLN A 127 -23.75 -6.36 5.08
C GLN A 127 -22.58 -7.27 4.71
N THR A 128 -21.51 -6.71 4.11
CA THR A 128 -20.32 -7.46 3.72
C THR A 128 -19.62 -8.11 4.93
N LEU A 129 -19.52 -7.38 6.04
CA LEU A 129 -18.97 -7.92 7.28
C LEU A 129 -19.84 -9.08 7.83
N TYR A 130 -21.17 -9.00 7.71
CA TYR A 130 -22.06 -10.08 8.14
C TYR A 130 -21.87 -11.34 7.30
N HIS A 131 -21.81 -11.22 5.98
CA HIS A 131 -21.63 -12.35 5.08
C HIS A 131 -20.26 -13.02 5.26
N ASN A 132 -19.24 -12.27 5.66
CA ASN A 132 -17.89 -12.75 5.91
C ASN A 132 -17.58 -12.96 7.41
N SER A 133 -18.62 -13.08 8.25
CA SER A 133 -18.43 -13.12 9.70
C SER A 133 -17.90 -14.46 10.24
N SER A 134 -17.95 -15.52 9.46
CA SER A 134 -17.52 -16.86 9.87
C SER A 134 -16.00 -16.98 10.02
N ALA A 135 -15.56 -17.85 10.93
CA ALA A 135 -14.14 -18.15 11.08
C ALA A 135 -13.55 -18.74 9.78
N GLY A 136 -12.34 -18.33 9.43
CA GLY A 136 -11.67 -18.71 8.20
C GLY A 136 -12.06 -17.87 6.98
N ASN A 137 -13.10 -17.01 7.06
CA ASN A 137 -13.38 -16.06 5.99
C ASN A 137 -12.44 -14.86 6.05
N ILE A 138 -12.03 -14.39 4.88
CA ILE A 138 -11.10 -13.27 4.72
C ILE A 138 -11.73 -12.23 3.82
N LEU A 139 -11.81 -11.01 4.33
CA LEU A 139 -12.33 -9.87 3.60
C LEU A 139 -11.18 -8.95 3.20
N VAL A 140 -11.01 -8.74 1.90
CA VAL A 140 -9.97 -7.86 1.36
C VAL A 140 -10.60 -6.58 0.84
N PHE A 141 -10.16 -5.43 1.36
CA PHE A 141 -10.50 -4.11 0.85
C PHE A 141 -9.34 -3.62 -0.03
N ASP A 142 -9.49 -3.73 -1.36
CA ASP A 142 -8.47 -3.35 -2.33
C ASP A 142 -8.87 -2.04 -3.00
N ASP A 143 -8.11 -0.97 -2.76
CA ASP A 143 -8.41 0.39 -3.20
C ASP A 143 -9.85 0.84 -2.80
N CYS A 144 -10.39 0.29 -1.70
CA CYS A 144 -11.69 0.66 -1.14
C CYS A 144 -11.53 1.71 -0.03
N ASP A 145 -10.79 2.77 -0.31
CA ASP A 145 -10.41 3.78 0.67
C ASP A 145 -11.61 4.54 1.28
N SER A 146 -12.78 4.49 0.64
CA SER A 146 -14.00 5.10 1.19
C SER A 146 -14.32 4.64 2.61
N VAL A 147 -14.05 3.39 2.97
CA VAL A 147 -14.26 2.84 4.31
C VAL A 147 -13.26 3.37 5.34
N LEU A 148 -12.09 3.81 4.89
CA LEU A 148 -11.03 4.37 5.73
C LEU A 148 -11.19 5.87 5.98
N PHE A 149 -12.09 6.55 5.23
CA PHE A 149 -12.36 7.98 5.36
C PHE A 149 -13.78 8.28 5.87
N ASP A 150 -14.59 7.26 6.11
CA ASP A 150 -15.92 7.39 6.73
C ASP A 150 -15.87 7.01 8.21
N GLU A 151 -16.34 7.89 9.09
CA GLU A 151 -16.27 7.71 10.54
C GLU A 151 -17.09 6.50 11.02
N ILE A 152 -18.25 6.25 10.40
CA ILE A 152 -19.12 5.13 10.77
C ILE A 152 -18.44 3.82 10.37
N CYS A 153 -17.87 3.77 9.18
CA CYS A 153 -17.09 2.63 8.70
C CYS A 153 -15.88 2.37 9.63
N LEU A 154 -15.10 3.39 9.96
CA LEU A 154 -13.94 3.26 10.84
C LEU A 154 -14.32 2.75 12.24
N ASN A 155 -15.47 3.17 12.79
CA ASN A 155 -15.95 2.64 14.06
C ASN A 155 -16.35 1.16 13.97
N MET A 156 -16.97 0.73 12.87
CA MET A 156 -17.24 -0.70 12.62
C MET A 156 -15.95 -1.51 12.47
N LEU A 157 -15.00 -1.01 11.67
CA LEU A 157 -13.71 -1.69 11.45
C LEU A 157 -12.91 -1.83 12.75
N LYS A 158 -12.93 -0.85 13.65
CA LYS A 158 -12.33 -0.98 14.99
C LYS A 158 -12.98 -2.09 15.82
N ALA A 159 -14.29 -2.30 15.68
CA ALA A 159 -14.98 -3.40 16.36
C ALA A 159 -14.66 -4.76 15.73
N VAL A 160 -14.53 -4.81 14.39
CA VAL A 160 -14.10 -6.01 13.61
C VAL A 160 -12.71 -6.48 14.03
N LEU A 161 -11.80 -5.55 14.28
CA LEU A 161 -10.37 -5.79 14.51
C LEU A 161 -10.00 -5.75 15.99
N ASP A 162 -10.99 -5.65 16.88
CA ASP A 162 -10.73 -5.61 18.32
C ASP A 162 -9.95 -6.82 18.81
N SER A 163 -9.04 -6.60 19.75
CA SER A 163 -8.21 -7.66 20.35
C SER A 163 -8.96 -8.57 21.32
N GLY A 164 -10.18 -8.19 21.69
CA GLY A 164 -11.04 -8.96 22.60
C GLY A 164 -11.39 -10.35 22.07
N LYS A 165 -11.87 -11.21 22.98
CA LYS A 165 -12.28 -12.58 22.63
C LYS A 165 -13.51 -12.63 21.71
N LYS A 166 -14.42 -11.66 21.88
CA LYS A 166 -15.66 -11.55 21.08
C LYS A 166 -15.69 -10.21 20.36
N ARG A 167 -15.68 -10.25 19.05
CA ARG A 167 -15.77 -9.09 18.19
C ARG A 167 -17.21 -8.91 17.74
N THR A 168 -17.96 -8.11 18.48
CA THR A 168 -19.39 -7.89 18.21
C THR A 168 -19.60 -6.57 17.49
N ILE A 169 -20.29 -6.62 16.36
CA ILE A 169 -20.68 -5.46 15.57
C ILE A 169 -22.18 -5.24 15.71
N SER A 170 -22.62 -4.00 15.82
CA SER A 170 -24.01 -3.66 16.00
C SER A 170 -24.39 -2.47 15.11
N TRP A 171 -25.55 -2.58 14.46
CA TRP A 171 -26.19 -1.51 13.72
C TRP A 171 -27.52 -1.15 14.41
N LYS A 172 -27.56 -0.01 15.08
CA LYS A 172 -28.72 0.39 15.92
C LYS A 172 -29.66 1.39 15.25
N SER A 173 -29.60 1.46 13.93
CA SER A 173 -30.51 2.28 13.13
C SER A 173 -31.42 1.39 12.28
N GLU A 174 -32.68 1.83 12.07
CA GLU A 174 -33.57 1.11 11.18
C GLU A 174 -33.04 1.12 9.73
N SER A 175 -32.99 -0.06 9.12
CA SER A 175 -32.61 -0.23 7.72
C SER A 175 -33.53 -1.23 7.02
N VAL A 176 -34.23 -0.76 6.01
CA VAL A 176 -35.06 -1.60 5.16
C VAL A 176 -34.23 -2.61 4.38
N ALA A 177 -33.01 -2.22 3.97
CA ALA A 177 -32.09 -3.10 3.25
C ALA A 177 -31.68 -4.30 4.11
N LEU A 178 -31.23 -4.07 5.34
CA LEU A 178 -30.83 -5.14 6.28
C LEU A 178 -31.99 -6.10 6.59
N ARG A 179 -33.20 -5.55 6.80
CA ARG A 179 -34.39 -6.39 7.04
C ARG A 179 -34.77 -7.28 5.85
N ARG A 180 -34.65 -6.75 4.62
CA ARG A 180 -34.97 -7.53 3.39
C ARG A 180 -34.00 -8.71 3.22
N GLU A 181 -32.75 -8.56 3.60
CA GLU A 181 -31.74 -9.60 3.52
C GLU A 181 -31.70 -10.50 4.77
N GLY A 182 -32.56 -10.25 5.76
CA GLY A 182 -32.57 -11.03 7.00
C GLY A 182 -31.33 -10.85 7.88
N ILE A 183 -30.60 -9.73 7.69
CA ILE A 183 -29.39 -9.45 8.45
C ILE A 183 -29.78 -8.89 9.83
N PRO A 184 -29.29 -9.51 10.94
CA PRO A 184 -29.58 -9.07 12.28
C PRO A 184 -28.90 -7.72 12.59
N ASP A 185 -29.45 -6.97 13.54
CA ASP A 185 -28.87 -5.69 13.99
C ASP A 185 -27.59 -5.84 14.81
N ARG A 186 -27.20 -7.09 15.08
CA ARG A 186 -25.97 -7.45 15.83
C ARG A 186 -25.49 -8.85 15.46
N PHE A 187 -24.20 -9.00 15.23
CA PHE A 187 -23.55 -10.29 15.02
C PHE A 187 -22.11 -10.32 15.56
N GLU A 188 -21.54 -11.50 15.70
CA GLU A 188 -20.14 -11.71 16.04
C GLU A 188 -19.35 -11.91 14.76
N PHE A 189 -18.21 -11.20 14.61
CA PHE A 189 -17.31 -11.35 13.49
C PHE A 189 -16.10 -12.21 13.91
N GLN A 190 -15.87 -13.32 13.23
CA GLN A 190 -14.76 -14.26 13.49
C GLN A 190 -13.76 -14.33 12.34
N GLY A 191 -14.08 -13.73 11.20
CA GLY A 191 -13.20 -13.62 10.03
C GLY A 191 -11.98 -12.74 10.25
N SER A 192 -11.22 -12.56 9.19
CA SER A 192 -10.04 -11.67 9.12
C SER A 192 -10.22 -10.61 8.03
N ALA A 193 -9.43 -9.52 8.09
CA ALA A 193 -9.52 -8.45 7.11
C ALA A 193 -8.13 -8.00 6.65
N ILE A 194 -7.99 -7.75 5.34
CA ILE A 194 -6.80 -7.16 4.71
C ILE A 194 -7.22 -5.84 4.05
N PHE A 195 -6.45 -4.78 4.27
CA PHE A 195 -6.64 -3.47 3.65
C PHE A 195 -5.44 -3.18 2.76
N ILE A 196 -5.68 -2.99 1.46
CA ILE A 196 -4.67 -2.58 0.49
C ILE A 196 -4.99 -1.16 0.07
N SER A 197 -4.10 -0.23 0.34
CA SER A 197 -4.30 1.20 0.06
C SER A 197 -3.05 1.84 -0.54
N ASN A 198 -3.28 2.88 -1.33
CA ASN A 198 -2.23 3.76 -1.84
C ASN A 198 -2.04 5.00 -0.96
N VAL A 199 -2.81 5.12 0.12
CA VAL A 199 -2.80 6.27 1.03
C VAL A 199 -1.73 6.08 2.10
N SER A 200 -0.86 7.08 2.23
CA SER A 200 -0.02 7.21 3.42
C SER A 200 -0.88 7.78 4.57
N PHE A 201 -1.13 6.99 5.58
CA PHE A 201 -1.99 7.38 6.71
C PHE A 201 -1.40 8.56 7.51
N GLU A 202 -0.09 8.70 7.52
CA GLU A 202 0.60 9.83 8.15
C GLU A 202 0.33 11.16 7.45
N SER A 203 0.08 11.13 6.13
CA SER A 203 -0.18 12.32 5.31
C SER A 203 -1.61 12.86 5.42
N VAL A 204 -2.52 12.17 6.13
CA VAL A 204 -3.93 12.54 6.25
C VAL A 204 -4.09 13.85 7.04
N LYS A 205 -4.65 14.88 6.38
CA LYS A 205 -4.77 16.25 6.95
C LYS A 205 -5.81 16.36 8.06
N SER A 206 -6.91 15.61 7.98
CA SER A 206 -7.96 15.63 8.99
C SER A 206 -7.49 14.95 10.27
N LYS A 207 -7.30 15.72 11.34
CA LYS A 207 -6.89 15.17 12.65
C LYS A 207 -7.86 14.08 13.11
N LYS A 208 -9.18 14.30 12.99
CA LYS A 208 -10.20 13.35 13.41
C LYS A 208 -10.07 12.00 12.70
N ILE A 209 -9.91 12.01 11.38
CA ILE A 209 -9.73 10.79 10.60
C ILE A 209 -8.40 10.12 10.94
N ARG A 210 -7.33 10.89 11.09
CA ARG A 210 -6.02 10.36 11.50
C ARG A 210 -6.07 9.64 12.84
N ASP A 211 -6.69 10.24 13.87
CA ASP A 211 -6.84 9.59 15.19
C ASP A 211 -7.60 8.25 15.07
N HIS A 212 -8.59 8.14 14.15
CA HIS A 212 -9.29 6.89 13.87
C HIS A 212 -8.41 5.88 13.12
N LEU A 213 -7.62 6.33 12.15
CA LEU A 213 -6.68 5.47 11.41
C LEU A 213 -5.57 4.94 12.32
N GLU A 214 -5.01 5.77 13.20
CA GLU A 214 -4.04 5.36 14.21
C GLU A 214 -4.63 4.27 15.13
N ALA A 215 -5.88 4.44 15.54
CA ALA A 215 -6.58 3.43 16.34
C ALA A 215 -6.85 2.13 15.55
N LEU A 216 -7.00 2.19 14.22
CA LEU A 216 -7.11 1.02 13.35
C LEU A 216 -5.75 0.34 13.19
N MET A 217 -4.70 1.11 12.91
CA MET A 217 -3.32 0.62 12.77
C MET A 217 -2.85 -0.10 14.05
N SER A 218 -3.23 0.39 15.23
CA SER A 218 -2.89 -0.26 16.50
C SER A 218 -3.50 -1.66 16.69
N ARG A 219 -4.49 -2.03 15.86
CA ARG A 219 -5.19 -3.32 15.87
C ARG A 219 -4.79 -4.24 14.74
N CYS A 220 -4.03 -3.74 13.77
CA CYS A 220 -3.56 -4.45 12.60
C CYS A 220 -2.04 -4.56 12.60
N HIS A 221 -1.53 -5.54 11.89
CA HIS A 221 -0.17 -5.45 11.39
C HIS A 221 -0.13 -4.48 10.21
N TYR A 222 0.90 -3.66 10.13
CA TYR A 222 1.04 -2.64 9.10
C TYR A 222 2.32 -2.89 8.30
N ILE A 223 2.18 -3.00 6.99
CA ILE A 223 3.30 -3.14 6.05
C ILE A 223 3.31 -1.91 5.16
N ASP A 224 4.42 -1.19 5.16
CA ASP A 224 4.69 -0.14 4.19
C ASP A 224 5.68 -0.64 3.14
N LEU A 225 5.20 -0.71 1.90
CA LEU A 225 6.01 -1.06 0.75
C LEU A 225 6.58 0.20 0.11
N GLU A 226 7.28 1.01 0.90
CA GLU A 226 7.98 2.20 0.43
C GLU A 226 8.83 1.91 -0.81
N MET A 227 8.57 2.64 -1.88
CA MET A 227 9.33 2.64 -3.13
C MET A 227 9.39 4.06 -3.67
N ASP A 228 10.07 4.93 -2.94
CA ASP A 228 10.15 6.35 -3.31
C ASP A 228 11.15 6.60 -4.43
N LYS A 229 12.23 5.81 -4.45
CA LYS A 229 13.25 5.92 -5.50
C LYS A 229 12.76 5.33 -6.81
N VAL A 230 13.05 6.00 -7.90
CA VAL A 230 12.80 5.52 -9.27
C VAL A 230 13.53 4.20 -9.52
N THR A 231 14.75 4.08 -9.02
CA THR A 231 15.56 2.86 -9.09
C THR A 231 14.87 1.68 -8.45
N ASP A 232 14.31 1.82 -7.24
CA ASP A 232 13.60 0.73 -6.56
C ASP A 232 12.40 0.22 -7.38
N LYS A 233 11.68 1.13 -8.07
CA LYS A 233 10.57 0.76 -8.94
C LYS A 233 11.02 -0.05 -10.14
N PHE A 234 12.16 0.30 -10.76
CA PHE A 234 12.72 -0.47 -11.87
C PHE A 234 13.25 -1.82 -11.41
N LEU A 235 13.96 -1.90 -10.31
CA LEU A 235 14.43 -3.15 -9.73
C LEU A 235 13.25 -4.09 -9.42
N ARG A 236 12.14 -3.54 -8.90
CA ARG A 236 10.92 -4.33 -8.69
C ARG A 236 10.29 -4.80 -10.00
N ILE A 237 10.25 -3.95 -11.02
CA ILE A 237 9.77 -4.32 -12.36
C ILE A 237 10.62 -5.47 -12.92
N GLU A 238 11.93 -5.38 -12.85
CA GLU A 238 12.85 -6.43 -13.31
C GLU A 238 12.61 -7.76 -12.60
N GLN A 239 12.44 -7.74 -11.26
CA GLN A 239 12.10 -8.93 -10.49
C GLN A 239 10.81 -9.59 -11.00
N ILE A 240 9.73 -8.84 -11.09
CA ILE A 240 8.41 -9.38 -11.45
C ILE A 240 8.34 -9.82 -12.92
N VAL A 241 9.03 -9.12 -13.82
CA VAL A 241 9.17 -9.55 -15.21
C VAL A 241 10.01 -10.84 -15.29
N GLY A 242 11.09 -10.93 -14.51
CA GLY A 242 11.89 -12.15 -14.38
C GLY A 242 11.12 -13.33 -13.78
N ASP A 243 10.17 -13.07 -12.88
CA ASP A 243 9.28 -14.06 -12.26
C ASP A 243 8.13 -14.52 -13.19
N GLY A 244 8.13 -14.08 -14.46
CA GLY A 244 7.20 -14.56 -15.49
C GLY A 244 5.96 -13.72 -15.72
N MET A 245 5.92 -12.44 -15.28
CA MET A 245 4.76 -11.55 -15.48
C MET A 245 4.32 -11.44 -16.95
N LEU A 246 5.26 -11.58 -17.88
CA LEU A 246 5.01 -11.43 -19.31
C LEU A 246 4.94 -12.77 -20.08
N ASP A 247 4.93 -13.92 -19.41
CA ASP A 247 4.98 -15.24 -20.04
C ASP A 247 3.80 -15.50 -20.98
N GLU A 248 2.62 -14.99 -20.64
CA GLU A 248 1.42 -15.11 -21.49
C GLU A 248 1.55 -14.38 -22.84
N TYR A 249 2.44 -13.37 -22.90
CA TYR A 249 2.70 -12.64 -24.14
C TYR A 249 3.64 -13.38 -25.09
N LYS A 250 4.43 -14.33 -24.60
CA LYS A 250 5.36 -15.17 -25.38
C LYS A 250 6.41 -14.38 -26.16
N PHE A 251 6.92 -13.30 -25.58
CA PHE A 251 7.96 -12.47 -26.20
C PHE A 251 9.38 -13.06 -26.08
N GLY A 252 9.60 -13.99 -25.15
CA GLY A 252 10.90 -14.48 -24.73
C GLY A 252 11.70 -13.42 -23.93
N ASP A 253 12.87 -13.80 -23.41
CA ASP A 253 13.66 -12.95 -22.54
C ASP A 253 14.10 -11.64 -23.20
N GLU A 254 14.53 -11.69 -24.46
CA GLU A 254 14.91 -10.50 -25.23
C GLU A 254 13.74 -9.52 -25.38
N GLY A 255 12.56 -10.05 -25.64
CA GLY A 255 11.36 -9.24 -25.80
C GLY A 255 10.87 -8.62 -24.49
N ASN A 256 10.96 -9.35 -23.41
CA ASN A 256 10.65 -8.85 -22.07
C ASN A 256 11.63 -7.74 -21.67
N LYS A 257 12.93 -7.97 -21.89
CA LYS A 257 13.97 -6.99 -21.62
C LYS A 257 13.81 -5.72 -22.44
N GLU A 258 13.45 -5.83 -23.72
CA GLU A 258 13.24 -4.65 -24.58
C GLU A 258 12.15 -3.70 -24.04
N ILE A 259 11.10 -4.24 -23.40
CA ILE A 259 10.05 -3.43 -22.77
C ILE A 259 10.63 -2.68 -21.55
N VAL A 260 11.39 -3.37 -20.70
CA VAL A 260 11.99 -2.76 -19.50
C VAL A 260 13.00 -1.69 -19.89
N ASP A 261 13.89 -1.98 -20.84
CA ASP A 261 14.90 -1.05 -21.35
C ASP A 261 14.25 0.21 -21.95
N PHE A 262 13.17 0.06 -22.72
CA PHE A 262 12.40 1.19 -23.26
C PHE A 262 11.81 2.05 -22.12
N MET A 263 11.25 1.43 -21.09
CA MET A 263 10.71 2.15 -19.95
C MET A 263 11.80 2.89 -19.16
N LEU A 264 12.96 2.28 -19.01
CA LEU A 264 14.12 2.89 -18.34
C LEU A 264 14.62 4.10 -19.12
N GLU A 265 14.82 3.96 -20.45
CA GLU A 265 15.23 5.06 -21.34
C GLU A 265 14.26 6.26 -21.27
N LYS A 266 12.96 5.99 -21.23
CA LYS A 266 11.91 7.00 -21.23
C LYS A 266 11.39 7.36 -19.83
N SER A 267 12.06 6.93 -18.76
CA SER A 267 11.59 7.03 -17.37
C SER A 267 11.13 8.43 -16.96
N ALA A 268 11.87 9.48 -17.35
CA ALA A 268 11.54 10.87 -17.03
C ALA A 268 10.21 11.34 -17.68
N ARG A 269 9.86 10.78 -18.84
CA ARG A 269 8.69 11.14 -19.63
C ARG A 269 7.48 10.26 -19.38
N LEU A 270 7.65 9.05 -18.85
CA LEU A 270 6.55 8.14 -18.53
C LEU A 270 5.55 8.80 -17.56
N ARG A 271 4.25 8.57 -17.75
CA ARG A 271 3.21 9.03 -16.81
C ARG A 271 3.36 8.40 -15.44
N GLU A 272 3.78 7.14 -15.40
CA GLU A 272 4.04 6.37 -14.18
C GLU A 272 5.13 5.32 -14.44
N ILE A 273 5.87 4.97 -13.39
CA ILE A 273 6.78 3.82 -13.41
C ILE A 273 6.11 2.77 -12.52
N SER A 274 5.54 1.75 -13.16
CA SER A 274 4.70 0.75 -12.48
C SER A 274 4.58 -0.53 -13.29
N LEU A 275 4.19 -1.63 -12.66
CA LEU A 275 3.87 -2.89 -13.35
C LEU A 275 2.70 -2.74 -14.33
N ARG A 276 1.75 -1.82 -14.04
CA ARG A 276 0.66 -1.49 -15.00
C ARG A 276 1.20 -0.88 -16.28
N MET A 277 2.27 -0.09 -16.21
CA MET A 277 2.92 0.48 -17.39
C MET A 277 3.64 -0.59 -18.22
N VAL A 278 4.25 -1.59 -17.58
CA VAL A 278 4.84 -2.75 -18.24
C VAL A 278 3.78 -3.47 -19.08
N LEU A 279 2.61 -3.78 -18.49
CA LEU A 279 1.51 -4.42 -19.20
C LEU A 279 0.99 -3.59 -20.37
N LYS A 280 0.84 -2.26 -20.21
CA LYS A 280 0.45 -1.36 -21.31
C LYS A 280 1.45 -1.43 -22.46
N CYS A 281 2.74 -1.42 -22.18
CA CYS A 281 3.77 -1.56 -23.22
C CYS A 281 3.73 -2.96 -23.87
N ALA A 282 3.50 -4.00 -23.09
CA ALA A 282 3.36 -5.37 -23.57
C ALA A 282 2.15 -5.53 -24.50
N ASP A 283 1.00 -4.95 -24.14
CA ASP A 283 -0.21 -4.93 -24.98
C ASP A 283 0.06 -4.26 -26.34
N LEU A 284 0.71 -3.09 -26.33
CA LEU A 284 1.06 -2.37 -27.54
C LEU A 284 2.02 -3.17 -28.42
N ARG A 285 3.02 -3.82 -27.83
CA ARG A 285 3.96 -4.68 -28.54
C ARG A 285 3.28 -5.90 -29.16
N LYS A 286 2.37 -6.53 -28.42
CA LYS A 286 1.57 -7.66 -28.92
C LYS A 286 0.68 -7.23 -30.10
N MET A 287 0.10 -6.03 -30.02
CA MET A 287 -0.76 -5.46 -31.07
C MET A 287 0.03 -5.06 -32.31
N SER A 288 1.19 -4.42 -32.17
CA SER A 288 1.97 -3.84 -33.28
C SER A 288 3.48 -3.95 -33.00
N PRO A 289 4.10 -5.13 -33.25
CA PRO A 289 5.49 -5.39 -32.90
C PRO A 289 6.50 -4.39 -33.44
N ASP A 290 6.24 -3.86 -34.66
CA ASP A 290 7.17 -2.96 -35.34
C ASP A 290 7.06 -1.50 -34.89
N THR A 291 5.88 -1.05 -34.41
CA THR A 291 5.60 0.36 -34.14
C THR A 291 5.18 0.61 -32.67
N TRP A 292 5.26 -0.39 -31.80
CA TRP A 292 4.79 -0.29 -30.42
C TRP A 292 5.46 0.83 -29.62
N LYS A 293 6.73 1.14 -29.90
CA LYS A 293 7.47 2.22 -29.22
C LYS A 293 6.87 3.59 -29.54
N GLU A 294 6.52 3.84 -30.80
CA GLU A 294 5.85 5.08 -31.22
C GLU A 294 4.46 5.20 -30.59
N LEU A 295 3.72 4.09 -30.54
CA LEU A 295 2.42 4.03 -29.88
C LEU A 295 2.55 4.28 -28.37
N ALA A 296 3.57 3.71 -27.72
CA ALA A 296 3.84 3.93 -26.30
C ALA A 296 4.26 5.39 -26.04
N GLU A 297 5.08 6.00 -26.90
CA GLU A 297 5.41 7.43 -26.79
C GLU A 297 4.18 8.33 -26.91
N SER A 298 3.23 7.96 -27.74
CA SER A 298 1.98 8.72 -27.93
C SER A 298 1.00 8.56 -26.75
N THR A 299 0.89 7.35 -26.17
CA THR A 299 -0.18 7.01 -25.23
C THR A 299 0.27 6.96 -23.77
N CYS A 300 1.55 6.65 -23.51
CA CYS A 300 2.08 6.39 -22.16
C CYS A 300 2.92 7.56 -21.60
N MET A 301 3.24 8.58 -22.41
CA MET A 301 4.07 9.71 -21.98
C MET A 301 3.26 10.87 -21.38
N LYS A 302 3.90 11.65 -20.51
CA LYS A 302 3.41 12.96 -20.07
C LYS A 302 3.36 13.89 -21.29
N ARG A 303 2.40 14.79 -21.31
CA ARG A 303 2.41 15.87 -22.32
C ARG A 303 3.65 16.76 -22.06
N ALA A 304 4.35 17.07 -23.14
CA ALA A 304 5.47 18.01 -23.12
C ALA A 304 5.01 19.40 -22.71
#